data_009d602db66b3414b37620ab2ac6fae9
#
_entry.id   009d602db66b3414b37620ab2ac6fae9
#
_cell.length_a   1.000
_cell.length_b   1.000
_cell.length_c   1.000
_cell.angle_alpha   90.00
_cell.angle_beta   90.00
_cell.angle_gamma   90.00
#
_symmetry.space_group_name_H-M   'P 1'
#
loop_
_entity.id
_entity.type
_entity.pdbx_description
1 polymer ?
#
loop_
_entity_poly.entity_id
_entity_poly.type
_entity_poly.pdbx_seq_one_letter_code
_entity_poly.pdbx_strand_id
1 'polypeptide(L)'
;MHYHTFKIERRNMDILEKIKIKRNTQLEEELKSFKQPSLKKALNQKGIQIIGEIKRASPSKGKIANEDFDLLKQAQSYVDKGVAAFSILTEKEYFKGENDFIKIIREKFPEMPILRKDFIYTPFQVAHAKFLGASAILLIVRMLDDKTLCELHKLAHDLELDVLVEVHDEVELERALKIPDLEILGVNNRNLNTFEVDIKTTKKLMDKIPDEMKEKLVLVGESGFLTKEDLEYAKSIGVDGLLIGEALMRGLL
;
A
#
# COMPACT_ATOMS: atom_id res chain seq x y z
N MET A 1 2.87 13.55 -18.37
CA MET A 1 2.52 13.61 -19.81
C MET A 1 1.89 14.97 -20.10
N HIS A 2 2.58 15.83 -20.88
CA HIS A 2 2.02 17.12 -21.27
C HIS A 2 1.07 16.87 -22.43
N TYR A 3 -0.23 17.01 -22.17
CA TYR A 3 -1.21 17.10 -23.25
C TYR A 3 -1.05 18.44 -23.95
N HIS A 4 -0.53 18.42 -25.16
CA HIS A 4 -0.55 19.57 -26.04
C HIS A 4 -2.00 19.95 -26.33
N THR A 5 -2.42 21.10 -25.82
CA THR A 5 -3.68 21.74 -26.16
C THR A 5 -3.58 22.20 -27.63
N PHE A 6 -4.04 21.37 -28.55
CA PHE A 6 -4.31 21.80 -29.91
C PHE A 6 -5.53 22.72 -29.88
N LYS A 7 -5.34 24.01 -30.15
CA LYS A 7 -6.44 24.89 -30.57
C LYS A 7 -6.93 24.44 -31.95
N ILE A 8 -7.93 23.55 -31.96
CA ILE A 8 -8.62 23.14 -33.18
C ILE A 8 -9.62 24.25 -33.52
N GLU A 9 -9.44 24.86 -34.70
CA GLU A 9 -10.39 25.82 -35.26
C GLU A 9 -11.78 25.20 -35.37
N ARG A 10 -12.80 25.89 -34.84
CA ARG A 10 -14.22 25.44 -34.73
C ARG A 10 -14.95 25.37 -36.07
N ARG A 11 -14.31 24.90 -37.17
CA ARG A 11 -15.00 24.73 -38.46
C ARG A 11 -15.06 23.25 -38.83
N ASN A 12 -16.30 22.73 -38.82
CA ASN A 12 -16.72 21.41 -39.33
C ASN A 12 -16.19 20.15 -38.59
N MET A 13 -16.25 20.13 -37.25
CA MET A 13 -16.14 18.83 -36.58
C MET A 13 -17.36 17.96 -36.86
N ASP A 14 -17.15 16.72 -37.25
CA ASP A 14 -18.23 15.74 -37.38
C ASP A 14 -18.84 15.39 -36.01
N ILE A 15 -19.94 14.67 -36.02
CA ILE A 15 -20.67 14.31 -34.79
C ILE A 15 -19.83 13.40 -33.88
N LEU A 16 -18.97 12.55 -34.43
CA LEU A 16 -18.13 11.63 -33.65
C LEU A 16 -17.03 12.39 -32.91
N GLU A 17 -16.41 13.39 -33.53
CA GLU A 17 -15.44 14.26 -32.88
C GLU A 17 -16.09 15.05 -31.73
N LYS A 18 -17.28 15.59 -31.93
CA LYS A 18 -18.05 16.27 -30.88
C LYS A 18 -18.39 15.34 -29.71
N ILE A 19 -18.81 14.12 -30.01
CA ILE A 19 -19.08 13.08 -29.00
C ILE A 19 -17.81 12.74 -28.24
N LYS A 20 -16.69 12.52 -28.94
CA LYS A 20 -15.41 12.18 -28.34
C LYS A 20 -14.93 13.26 -27.34
N ILE A 21 -15.04 14.54 -27.73
CA ILE A 21 -14.66 15.64 -26.84
C ILE A 21 -15.54 15.66 -25.58
N LYS A 22 -16.87 15.55 -25.74
CA LYS A 22 -17.78 15.48 -24.58
C LYS A 22 -17.52 14.25 -23.72
N ARG A 23 -17.27 13.09 -24.33
CA ARG A 23 -16.98 11.85 -23.58
C ARG A 23 -15.68 11.94 -22.82
N ASN A 24 -14.65 12.56 -23.39
CA ASN A 24 -13.39 12.79 -22.68
C ASN A 24 -13.61 13.63 -21.40
N THR A 25 -14.40 14.72 -21.47
CA THR A 25 -14.74 15.52 -20.28
C THR A 25 -15.48 14.69 -19.21
N GLN A 26 -16.46 13.88 -19.63
CA GLN A 26 -17.17 12.98 -18.74
C GLN A 26 -16.25 11.95 -18.10
N LEU A 27 -15.33 11.37 -18.90
CA LEU A 27 -14.34 10.42 -18.39
C LEU A 27 -13.37 11.05 -17.37
N GLU A 28 -12.97 12.30 -17.58
CA GLU A 28 -12.17 13.04 -16.60
C GLU A 28 -12.92 13.27 -15.28
N GLU A 29 -14.22 13.56 -15.34
CA GLU A 29 -15.07 13.68 -14.15
C GLU A 29 -15.27 12.33 -13.46
N GLU A 30 -15.54 11.28 -14.21
CA GLU A 30 -15.63 9.91 -13.71
C GLU A 30 -14.31 9.48 -13.01
N LEU A 31 -13.15 9.77 -13.62
CA LEU A 31 -11.84 9.47 -13.04
C LEU A 31 -11.59 10.22 -11.72
N LYS A 32 -12.03 11.49 -11.63
CA LYS A 32 -11.92 12.25 -10.37
C LYS A 32 -12.68 11.60 -9.23
N SER A 33 -13.83 10.97 -9.50
CA SER A 33 -14.63 10.25 -8.50
C SER A 33 -13.91 9.01 -7.94
N PHE A 34 -12.93 8.46 -8.66
CA PHE A 34 -12.07 7.35 -8.23
C PHE A 34 -10.79 7.80 -7.51
N LYS A 35 -10.61 9.09 -7.27
CA LYS A 35 -9.43 9.57 -6.56
C LYS A 35 -9.50 9.12 -5.10
N GLN A 36 -8.48 8.39 -4.68
CA GLN A 36 -8.39 7.85 -3.33
C GLN A 36 -7.41 8.67 -2.46
N PRO A 37 -7.56 8.67 -1.13
CA PRO A 37 -6.58 9.26 -0.23
C PRO A 37 -5.21 8.59 -0.40
N SER A 38 -4.13 9.37 -0.41
CA SER A 38 -2.78 8.84 -0.63
C SER A 38 -2.20 8.23 0.64
N LEU A 39 -1.70 7.00 0.52
CA LEU A 39 -0.94 6.32 1.58
C LEU A 39 0.38 7.06 1.85
N LYS A 40 1.10 7.46 0.80
CA LYS A 40 2.35 8.23 0.93
C LYS A 40 2.15 9.50 1.73
N LYS A 41 1.10 10.26 1.43
CA LYS A 41 0.81 11.51 2.16
C LYS A 41 0.46 11.26 3.62
N ALA A 42 -0.25 10.18 3.92
CA ALA A 42 -0.61 9.81 5.28
C ALA A 42 0.62 9.39 6.08
N LEU A 43 1.57 8.69 5.46
CA LEU A 43 2.81 8.26 6.11
C LEU A 43 3.85 9.37 6.25
N ASN A 44 3.83 10.37 5.37
CA ASN A 44 4.78 11.49 5.39
C ASN A 44 4.36 12.61 6.37
N GLN A 45 3.78 12.24 7.52
CA GLN A 45 3.43 13.15 8.59
C GLN A 45 4.48 13.09 9.71
N LYS A 46 4.47 14.08 10.59
CA LYS A 46 5.44 14.12 11.70
C LYS A 46 5.24 12.95 12.68
N GLY A 47 6.31 12.23 12.95
CA GLY A 47 6.32 11.06 13.83
C GLY A 47 5.95 9.77 13.10
N ILE A 48 6.09 8.65 13.79
CA ILE A 48 5.79 7.34 13.21
C ILE A 48 4.29 7.21 12.96
N GLN A 49 3.93 6.84 11.73
CA GLN A 49 2.56 6.58 11.33
C GLN A 49 2.26 5.07 11.37
N ILE A 50 1.08 4.69 11.81
CA ILE A 50 0.69 3.28 11.90
C ILE A 50 -0.24 2.91 10.75
N ILE A 51 0.13 1.87 10.01
CA ILE A 51 -0.74 1.18 9.07
C ILE A 51 -1.37 0.00 9.81
N GLY A 52 -2.65 0.09 10.13
CA GLY A 52 -3.38 -0.95 10.86
C GLY A 52 -3.77 -2.10 9.94
N GLU A 53 -3.17 -3.29 10.14
CA GLU A 53 -3.47 -4.46 9.32
C GLU A 53 -4.67 -5.24 9.88
N ILE A 54 -5.70 -5.40 9.03
CA ILE A 54 -6.89 -6.21 9.31
C ILE A 54 -6.78 -7.55 8.57
N LYS A 55 -6.70 -8.64 9.34
CA LYS A 55 -6.60 -10.01 8.82
C LYS A 55 -7.32 -11.01 9.71
N ARG A 56 -7.86 -12.07 9.12
CA ARG A 56 -8.60 -13.12 9.83
C ARG A 56 -7.75 -14.32 10.18
N ALA A 57 -6.69 -14.55 9.42
CA ALA A 57 -5.75 -15.66 9.60
C ALA A 57 -4.36 -15.31 9.06
N SER A 58 -3.36 -16.14 9.36
CA SER A 58 -2.04 -16.11 8.70
C SER A 58 -1.41 -17.50 8.66
N PRO A 59 -0.52 -17.79 7.68
CA PRO A 59 0.17 -19.08 7.61
C PRO A 59 0.96 -19.43 8.86
N SER A 60 1.57 -18.43 9.52
CA SER A 60 2.41 -18.65 10.71
C SER A 60 1.64 -18.86 12.01
N LYS A 61 0.35 -18.46 12.09
CA LYS A 61 -0.45 -18.46 13.33
C LYS A 61 -1.82 -19.09 13.18
N GLY A 62 -2.19 -19.52 11.99
CA GLY A 62 -3.52 -20.07 11.71
C GLY A 62 -4.62 -19.01 11.84
N LYS A 63 -5.79 -19.39 12.38
CA LYS A 63 -6.94 -18.49 12.61
C LYS A 63 -6.61 -17.49 13.72
N ILE A 64 -6.71 -16.20 13.42
CA ILE A 64 -6.42 -15.09 14.35
C ILE A 64 -7.73 -14.45 14.83
N ALA A 65 -8.67 -14.23 13.91
CA ALA A 65 -9.95 -13.65 14.22
C ALA A 65 -10.90 -14.67 14.85
N ASN A 66 -11.68 -14.24 15.85
CA ASN A 66 -12.74 -15.02 16.46
C ASN A 66 -13.90 -15.25 15.47
N GLU A 67 -14.85 -16.12 15.82
CA GLU A 67 -16.04 -16.40 14.99
C GLU A 67 -16.92 -15.18 14.79
N ASP A 68 -16.95 -14.27 15.77
CA ASP A 68 -17.71 -13.02 15.78
C ASP A 68 -16.93 -11.84 15.17
N PHE A 69 -15.96 -12.10 14.26
CA PHE A 69 -15.16 -11.04 13.65
C PHE A 69 -16.05 -10.07 12.85
N ASP A 70 -16.07 -8.83 13.30
CA ASP A 70 -16.73 -7.70 12.65
C ASP A 70 -15.68 -6.77 12.04
N LEU A 71 -15.65 -6.71 10.72
CA LEU A 71 -14.71 -5.91 9.93
C LEU A 71 -14.79 -4.41 10.28
N LEU A 72 -16.01 -3.86 10.33
CA LEU A 72 -16.23 -2.44 10.58
C LEU A 72 -15.91 -2.04 12.01
N LYS A 73 -16.23 -2.91 12.96
CA LYS A 73 -15.89 -2.72 14.37
C LYS A 73 -14.39 -2.74 14.60
N GLN A 74 -13.68 -3.66 13.92
CA GLN A 74 -12.22 -3.70 13.96
C GLN A 74 -11.61 -2.44 13.34
N ALA A 75 -12.10 -2.00 12.16
CA ALA A 75 -11.63 -0.79 11.52
C ALA A 75 -11.89 0.46 12.37
N GLN A 76 -13.06 0.58 12.99
CA GLN A 76 -13.36 1.69 13.89
C GLN A 76 -12.42 1.71 15.09
N SER A 77 -12.15 0.56 15.70
CA SER A 77 -11.16 0.46 16.80
C SER A 77 -9.78 0.94 16.39
N TYR A 78 -9.37 0.76 15.13
CA TYR A 78 -8.10 1.27 14.61
C TYR A 78 -8.12 2.78 14.41
N VAL A 79 -9.24 3.34 13.90
CA VAL A 79 -9.43 4.78 13.82
C VAL A 79 -9.35 5.43 15.19
N ASP A 80 -10.03 4.84 16.19
CA ASP A 80 -10.03 5.35 17.57
C ASP A 80 -8.63 5.34 18.21
N LYS A 81 -7.74 4.45 17.73
CA LYS A 81 -6.31 4.39 18.11
C LYS A 81 -5.42 5.30 17.28
N GLY A 82 -5.96 6.03 16.31
CA GLY A 82 -5.22 6.99 15.50
C GLY A 82 -4.34 6.37 14.42
N VAL A 83 -4.70 5.21 13.84
CA VAL A 83 -3.96 4.68 12.67
C VAL A 83 -4.08 5.63 11.49
N ALA A 84 -3.01 5.77 10.73
CA ALA A 84 -2.95 6.66 9.57
C ALA A 84 -3.52 6.03 8.29
N ALA A 85 -3.57 4.70 8.22
CA ALA A 85 -4.05 3.94 7.07
C ALA A 85 -4.48 2.53 7.48
N PHE A 86 -5.27 1.87 6.62
CA PHE A 86 -5.57 0.45 6.75
C PHE A 86 -4.75 -0.39 5.78
N SER A 87 -4.35 -1.58 6.21
CA SER A 87 -3.86 -2.67 5.38
C SER A 87 -4.88 -3.79 5.40
N ILE A 88 -5.48 -4.09 4.24
CA ILE A 88 -6.58 -5.06 4.14
C ILE A 88 -6.11 -6.29 3.37
N LEU A 89 -6.08 -7.44 4.04
CA LEU A 89 -5.77 -8.73 3.41
C LEU A 89 -6.93 -9.15 2.51
N THR A 90 -6.63 -9.46 1.23
CA THR A 90 -7.63 -9.90 0.24
C THR A 90 -7.39 -11.34 -0.25
N GLU A 91 -6.28 -11.96 0.11
CA GLU A 91 -6.00 -13.36 -0.22
C GLU A 91 -6.90 -14.30 0.62
N LYS A 92 -7.57 -15.25 -0.06
CA LYS A 92 -8.68 -16.05 0.50
C LYS A 92 -8.23 -17.29 1.26
N GLU A 93 -7.24 -18.02 0.73
CA GLU A 93 -6.89 -19.35 1.23
C GLU A 93 -6.13 -19.30 2.55
N TYR A 94 -5.07 -18.50 2.60
CA TYR A 94 -4.15 -18.45 3.75
C TYR A 94 -4.50 -17.36 4.76
N PHE A 95 -5.04 -16.23 4.29
CA PHE A 95 -5.34 -15.09 5.16
C PHE A 95 -6.83 -14.91 5.45
N LYS A 96 -7.69 -15.69 4.78
CA LYS A 96 -9.15 -15.60 4.89
C LYS A 96 -9.68 -14.20 4.58
N GLY A 97 -8.96 -13.51 3.66
CA GLY A 97 -9.31 -12.19 3.16
C GLY A 97 -10.40 -12.24 2.09
N GLU A 98 -10.93 -11.07 1.75
CA GLU A 98 -11.93 -10.92 0.70
C GLU A 98 -11.78 -9.56 0.02
N ASN A 99 -11.97 -9.51 -1.30
CA ASN A 99 -11.89 -8.27 -2.07
C ASN A 99 -12.94 -7.24 -1.62
N ASP A 100 -14.12 -7.69 -1.23
CA ASP A 100 -15.22 -6.82 -0.81
C ASP A 100 -14.91 -6.08 0.51
N PHE A 101 -13.96 -6.56 1.30
CA PHE A 101 -13.53 -5.83 2.51
C PHE A 101 -13.02 -4.42 2.18
N ILE A 102 -12.31 -4.25 1.05
CA ILE A 102 -11.85 -2.93 0.62
C ILE A 102 -13.03 -2.01 0.34
N LYS A 103 -14.06 -2.49 -0.38
CA LYS A 103 -15.26 -1.70 -0.71
C LYS A 103 -16.02 -1.28 0.55
N ILE A 104 -16.28 -2.25 1.45
CA ILE A 104 -17.00 -2.02 2.71
C ILE A 104 -16.26 -0.98 3.57
N ILE A 105 -14.93 -1.10 3.68
CA ILE A 105 -14.11 -0.15 4.44
C ILE A 105 -14.09 1.22 3.75
N ARG A 106 -13.96 1.27 2.42
CA ARG A 106 -13.96 2.53 1.66
C ARG A 106 -15.27 3.31 1.82
N GLU A 107 -16.42 2.62 1.76
CA GLU A 107 -17.72 3.24 1.97
C GLU A 107 -17.87 3.85 3.37
N LYS A 108 -17.36 3.17 4.39
CA LYS A 108 -17.47 3.64 5.78
C LYS A 108 -16.43 4.68 6.16
N PHE A 109 -15.23 4.58 5.59
CA PHE A 109 -14.07 5.43 5.92
C PHE A 109 -13.46 6.03 4.63
N PRO A 110 -14.19 6.95 3.96
CA PRO A 110 -13.79 7.47 2.64
C PRO A 110 -12.45 8.21 2.65
N GLU A 111 -12.08 8.82 3.78
CA GLU A 111 -10.85 9.61 3.91
C GLU A 111 -9.61 8.78 4.33
N MET A 112 -9.78 7.51 4.70
CA MET A 112 -8.69 6.68 5.15
C MET A 112 -7.98 6.01 3.96
N PRO A 113 -6.64 6.12 3.84
CA PRO A 113 -5.90 5.35 2.87
C PRO A 113 -6.03 3.85 3.12
N ILE A 114 -6.18 3.07 2.04
CA ILE A 114 -6.30 1.61 2.10
C ILE A 114 -5.22 0.98 1.24
N LEU A 115 -4.31 0.25 1.87
CA LEU A 115 -3.37 -0.65 1.21
C LEU A 115 -4.06 -1.99 0.93
N ARG A 116 -4.18 -2.39 -0.34
CA ARG A 116 -4.51 -3.77 -0.69
C ARG A 116 -3.32 -4.67 -0.42
N LYS A 117 -3.38 -5.42 0.67
CA LYS A 117 -2.35 -6.40 1.05
C LYS A 117 -2.69 -7.73 0.39
N ASP A 118 -2.06 -8.00 -0.74
CA ASP A 118 -2.29 -9.18 -1.57
C ASP A 118 -1.01 -9.56 -2.31
N PHE A 119 -0.97 -10.72 -2.93
CA PHE A 119 0.13 -11.19 -3.78
C PHE A 119 -0.13 -10.73 -5.22
N ILE A 120 0.37 -9.53 -5.56
CA ILE A 120 0.12 -8.89 -6.85
C ILE A 120 1.27 -9.18 -7.80
N TYR A 121 0.95 -9.83 -8.95
CA TYR A 121 1.91 -10.23 -9.97
C TYR A 121 1.37 -10.07 -11.40
N THR A 122 0.18 -9.48 -11.57
CA THR A 122 -0.42 -9.24 -12.88
C THR A 122 -1.00 -7.82 -13.00
N PRO A 123 -1.02 -7.23 -14.21
CA PRO A 123 -1.65 -5.93 -14.47
C PRO A 123 -3.15 -5.89 -14.10
N PHE A 124 -3.85 -7.02 -14.28
CA PHE A 124 -5.26 -7.13 -13.87
C PHE A 124 -5.46 -6.85 -12.38
N GLN A 125 -4.58 -7.40 -11.52
CA GLN A 125 -4.70 -7.22 -10.07
C GLN A 125 -4.46 -5.75 -9.67
N VAL A 126 -3.58 -5.03 -10.36
CA VAL A 126 -3.34 -3.60 -10.16
C VAL A 126 -4.59 -2.78 -10.51
N ALA A 127 -5.15 -2.99 -11.71
CA ALA A 127 -6.38 -2.32 -12.14
C ALA A 127 -7.57 -2.66 -11.22
N HIS A 128 -7.68 -3.93 -10.81
CA HIS A 128 -8.70 -4.39 -9.89
C HIS A 128 -8.59 -3.74 -8.50
N ALA A 129 -7.36 -3.50 -7.99
CA ALA A 129 -7.17 -2.77 -6.73
C ALA A 129 -7.76 -1.34 -6.80
N LYS A 130 -7.51 -0.63 -7.90
CA LYS A 130 -8.11 0.69 -8.15
C LYS A 130 -9.64 0.62 -8.18
N PHE A 131 -10.20 -0.34 -8.90
CA PHE A 131 -11.65 -0.54 -9.00
C PHE A 131 -12.30 -0.86 -7.64
N LEU A 132 -11.61 -1.60 -6.78
CA LEU A 132 -12.09 -1.89 -5.41
C LEU A 132 -12.06 -0.66 -4.49
N GLY A 133 -11.34 0.40 -4.85
CA GLY A 133 -11.19 1.61 -4.04
C GLY A 133 -9.96 1.60 -3.13
N ALA A 134 -8.95 0.76 -3.43
CA ALA A 134 -7.66 0.83 -2.75
C ALA A 134 -6.94 2.14 -3.07
N SER A 135 -6.16 2.63 -2.12
CA SER A 135 -5.26 3.79 -2.26
C SER A 135 -3.87 3.36 -2.70
N ALA A 136 -3.48 2.16 -2.31
CA ALA A 136 -2.16 1.60 -2.55
C ALA A 136 -2.22 0.09 -2.76
N ILE A 137 -1.17 -0.42 -3.39
CA ILE A 137 -0.92 -1.85 -3.54
C ILE A 137 0.41 -2.26 -2.92
N LEU A 138 0.55 -3.56 -2.66
CA LEU A 138 1.79 -4.20 -2.27
C LEU A 138 2.45 -4.83 -3.49
N LEU A 139 3.75 -4.57 -3.69
CA LEU A 139 4.61 -5.33 -4.59
C LEU A 139 5.75 -5.97 -3.80
N ILE A 140 5.80 -7.30 -3.79
CA ILE A 140 6.83 -8.08 -3.07
C ILE A 140 7.95 -8.39 -4.06
N VAL A 141 9.14 -7.82 -3.84
CA VAL A 141 10.28 -7.93 -4.78
C VAL A 141 10.65 -9.38 -5.06
N ARG A 142 10.62 -10.23 -4.04
CA ARG A 142 10.94 -11.68 -4.17
C ARG A 142 10.03 -12.42 -5.15
N MET A 143 8.80 -11.98 -5.33
CA MET A 143 7.81 -12.64 -6.19
C MET A 143 7.92 -12.26 -7.67
N LEU A 144 8.64 -11.19 -7.98
CA LEU A 144 8.63 -10.58 -9.31
C LEU A 144 10.04 -10.54 -9.90
N ASP A 145 10.16 -10.73 -11.21
CA ASP A 145 11.36 -10.33 -11.93
C ASP A 145 11.43 -8.79 -12.06
N ASP A 146 12.60 -8.24 -12.36
CA ASP A 146 12.82 -6.80 -12.37
C ASP A 146 11.95 -6.07 -13.41
N LYS A 147 11.71 -6.69 -14.56
CA LYS A 147 10.87 -6.12 -15.62
C LYS A 147 9.42 -6.02 -15.16
N THR A 148 8.86 -7.12 -14.67
CA THR A 148 7.48 -7.17 -14.16
C THR A 148 7.30 -6.22 -12.98
N LEU A 149 8.28 -6.15 -12.06
CA LEU A 149 8.25 -5.23 -10.93
C LEU A 149 8.15 -3.76 -11.37
N CYS A 150 9.00 -3.33 -12.31
CA CYS A 150 8.95 -1.98 -12.85
C CYS A 150 7.67 -1.70 -13.65
N GLU A 151 7.19 -2.66 -14.44
CA GLU A 151 5.95 -2.51 -15.22
C GLU A 151 4.72 -2.36 -14.32
N LEU A 152 4.59 -3.18 -13.27
CA LEU A 152 3.46 -3.09 -12.32
C LEU A 152 3.53 -1.84 -11.46
N HIS A 153 4.74 -1.44 -11.02
CA HIS A 153 4.96 -0.19 -10.30
C HIS A 153 4.51 1.02 -11.14
N LYS A 154 4.99 1.09 -12.39
CA LYS A 154 4.58 2.14 -13.31
C LYS A 154 3.08 2.14 -13.56
N LEU A 155 2.47 0.98 -13.81
CA LEU A 155 1.02 0.87 -14.02
C LEU A 155 0.23 1.38 -12.82
N ALA A 156 0.68 1.07 -11.60
CA ALA A 156 0.04 1.55 -10.39
C ALA A 156 0.07 3.09 -10.31
N HIS A 157 1.23 3.70 -10.60
CA HIS A 157 1.36 5.17 -10.67
C HIS A 157 0.48 5.78 -11.76
N ASP A 158 0.42 5.17 -12.95
CA ASP A 158 -0.44 5.62 -14.06
C ASP A 158 -1.95 5.57 -13.67
N LEU A 159 -2.31 4.68 -12.73
CA LEU A 159 -3.65 4.56 -12.15
C LEU A 159 -3.85 5.36 -10.85
N GLU A 160 -2.90 6.22 -10.50
CA GLU A 160 -2.93 7.00 -9.25
C GLU A 160 -3.09 6.12 -7.99
N LEU A 161 -2.36 4.99 -7.96
CA LEU A 161 -2.18 4.16 -6.78
C LEU A 161 -0.76 4.35 -6.22
N ASP A 162 -0.64 4.54 -4.93
CA ASP A 162 0.65 4.43 -4.25
C ASP A 162 1.12 2.96 -4.25
N VAL A 163 2.43 2.73 -4.13
CA VAL A 163 3.00 1.38 -4.12
C VAL A 163 3.90 1.20 -2.91
N LEU A 164 3.55 0.27 -2.03
CA LEU A 164 4.44 -0.24 -0.99
C LEU A 164 5.28 -1.36 -1.62
N VAL A 165 6.58 -1.10 -1.84
CA VAL A 165 7.53 -2.09 -2.35
C VAL A 165 8.18 -2.79 -1.17
N GLU A 166 7.91 -4.10 -1.00
CA GLU A 166 8.36 -4.89 0.14
C GLU A 166 9.63 -5.65 -0.18
N VAL A 167 10.64 -5.54 0.71
CA VAL A 167 11.92 -6.26 0.65
C VAL A 167 12.22 -6.98 1.97
N HIS A 168 12.99 -8.10 1.88
CA HIS A 168 13.35 -8.94 3.03
C HIS A 168 14.86 -9.05 3.26
N ASP A 169 15.67 -8.76 2.24
CA ASP A 169 17.12 -8.88 2.28
C ASP A 169 17.81 -7.84 1.39
N GLU A 170 19.17 -7.89 1.39
CA GLU A 170 19.99 -6.93 0.66
C GLU A 170 19.84 -7.05 -0.86
N VAL A 171 19.67 -8.28 -1.38
CA VAL A 171 19.52 -8.52 -2.82
C VAL A 171 18.20 -7.93 -3.31
N GLU A 172 17.12 -8.11 -2.55
CA GLU A 172 15.82 -7.51 -2.84
C GLU A 172 15.87 -5.99 -2.73
N LEU A 173 16.58 -5.44 -1.73
CA LEU A 173 16.78 -4.01 -1.59
C LEU A 173 17.49 -3.41 -2.82
N GLU A 174 18.60 -4.01 -3.26
CA GLU A 174 19.33 -3.54 -4.44
C GLU A 174 18.47 -3.54 -5.71
N ARG A 175 17.55 -4.49 -5.83
CA ARG A 175 16.58 -4.55 -6.94
C ARG A 175 15.52 -3.46 -6.80
N ALA A 176 14.96 -3.27 -5.62
CA ALA A 176 13.96 -2.25 -5.34
C ALA A 176 14.48 -0.83 -5.62
N LEU A 177 15.72 -0.53 -5.22
CA LEU A 177 16.35 0.78 -5.42
C LEU A 177 16.57 1.15 -6.91
N LYS A 178 16.44 0.19 -7.83
CA LYS A 178 16.49 0.45 -9.29
C LYS A 178 15.13 0.81 -9.89
N ILE A 179 14.05 0.73 -9.12
CA ILE A 179 12.72 1.10 -9.60
C ILE A 179 12.66 2.62 -9.81
N PRO A 180 12.30 3.09 -11.01
CA PRO A 180 12.09 4.53 -11.23
C PRO A 180 10.98 5.06 -10.33
N ASP A 181 11.20 6.25 -9.75
CA ASP A 181 10.21 6.94 -8.92
C ASP A 181 9.68 6.10 -7.73
N LEU A 182 10.55 5.25 -7.15
CA LEU A 182 10.26 4.54 -5.90
C LEU A 182 9.95 5.55 -4.79
N GLU A 183 8.80 5.40 -4.13
CA GLU A 183 8.32 6.37 -3.14
C GLU A 183 8.13 5.78 -1.74
N ILE A 184 7.67 4.52 -1.64
CA ILE A 184 7.44 3.86 -0.35
C ILE A 184 8.15 2.51 -0.37
N LEU A 185 9.08 2.34 0.54
CA LEU A 185 9.85 1.09 0.71
C LEU A 185 9.51 0.45 2.06
N GLY A 186 9.05 -0.79 2.01
CA GLY A 186 8.77 -1.60 3.19
C GLY A 186 9.88 -2.60 3.46
N VAL A 187 10.34 -2.68 4.69
CA VAL A 187 11.24 -3.75 5.13
C VAL A 187 10.46 -4.73 5.99
N ASN A 188 10.27 -5.94 5.48
CA ASN A 188 9.61 -6.99 6.23
C ASN A 188 10.63 -7.79 7.05
N ASN A 189 10.54 -7.66 8.37
CA ASN A 189 11.41 -8.31 9.34
C ASN A 189 11.19 -9.84 9.46
N ARG A 190 10.16 -10.36 8.78
CA ARG A 190 9.87 -11.81 8.79
C ARG A 190 10.60 -12.52 7.66
N ASN A 191 11.42 -13.48 8.04
CA ASN A 191 11.98 -14.43 7.07
C ASN A 191 10.87 -15.35 6.54
N LEU A 192 10.60 -15.31 5.23
CA LEU A 192 9.51 -16.09 4.63
C LEU A 192 9.77 -17.59 4.54
N ASN A 193 11.02 -18.04 4.75
CA ASN A 193 11.38 -19.45 4.77
C ASN A 193 11.27 -20.08 6.17
N THR A 194 11.72 -19.34 7.22
CA THR A 194 11.75 -19.84 8.60
C THR A 194 10.62 -19.30 9.47
N PHE A 195 9.93 -18.24 9.03
CA PHE A 195 8.96 -17.45 9.77
C PHE A 195 9.52 -16.73 10.99
N GLU A 196 10.82 -16.77 11.23
CA GLU A 196 11.50 -15.99 12.26
C GLU A 196 11.39 -14.50 11.98
N VAL A 197 11.34 -13.71 13.05
CA VAL A 197 11.19 -12.25 12.97
C VAL A 197 12.34 -11.60 13.73
N ASP A 198 13.09 -10.75 13.04
CA ASP A 198 14.14 -9.91 13.66
C ASP A 198 13.95 -8.44 13.25
N ILE A 199 13.48 -7.61 14.18
CA ILE A 199 13.23 -6.18 13.94
C ILE A 199 14.49 -5.39 13.58
N LYS A 200 15.69 -5.94 13.84
CA LYS A 200 16.97 -5.34 13.43
C LYS A 200 17.18 -5.38 11.92
N THR A 201 16.45 -6.25 11.19
CA THR A 201 16.50 -6.31 9.73
C THR A 201 16.15 -4.95 9.11
N THR A 202 15.14 -4.26 9.65
CA THR A 202 14.76 -2.91 9.19
C THR A 202 15.96 -1.97 9.21
N LYS A 203 16.64 -1.83 10.36
CA LYS A 203 17.80 -0.97 10.46
C LYS A 203 18.94 -1.39 9.53
N LYS A 204 19.25 -2.70 9.52
CA LYS A 204 20.32 -3.26 8.68
C LYS A 204 20.14 -2.92 7.21
N LEU A 205 18.92 -3.00 6.68
CA LEU A 205 18.64 -2.67 5.28
C LEU A 205 18.60 -1.16 5.06
N MET A 206 17.99 -0.40 5.96
CA MET A 206 17.97 1.08 5.86
C MET A 206 19.37 1.69 5.83
N ASP A 207 20.33 1.14 6.59
CA ASP A 207 21.71 1.63 6.60
C ASP A 207 22.42 1.46 5.25
N LYS A 208 21.89 0.62 4.35
CA LYS A 208 22.43 0.39 3.00
C LYS A 208 21.77 1.27 1.92
N ILE A 209 20.70 1.97 2.26
CA ILE A 209 20.07 2.91 1.33
C ILE A 209 20.95 4.16 1.22
N PRO A 210 21.30 4.63 0.00
CA PRO A 210 22.03 5.89 -0.18
C PRO A 210 21.25 7.06 0.45
N ASP A 211 21.95 7.97 1.12
CA ASP A 211 21.32 9.08 1.84
C ASP A 211 20.43 9.95 0.94
N GLU A 212 20.87 10.22 -0.29
CA GLU A 212 20.09 10.97 -1.30
C GLU A 212 18.74 10.32 -1.64
N MET A 213 18.64 8.98 -1.49
CA MET A 213 17.41 8.25 -1.70
C MET A 213 16.56 8.21 -0.43
N LYS A 214 17.19 8.08 0.76
CA LYS A 214 16.46 8.09 2.05
C LYS A 214 15.61 9.33 2.21
N GLU A 215 16.12 10.50 1.83
CA GLU A 215 15.39 11.78 1.93
C GLU A 215 14.12 11.84 1.07
N LYS A 216 14.00 10.97 0.07
CA LYS A 216 12.88 10.92 -0.88
C LYS A 216 11.90 9.79 -0.60
N LEU A 217 12.35 8.77 0.16
CA LEU A 217 11.59 7.57 0.44
C LEU A 217 10.79 7.72 1.74
N VAL A 218 9.59 7.18 1.74
CA VAL A 218 8.86 6.83 2.94
C VAL A 218 9.26 5.42 3.34
N LEU A 219 9.83 5.26 4.52
CA LEU A 219 10.38 4.00 5.01
C LEU A 219 9.42 3.35 6.00
N VAL A 220 8.99 2.11 5.70
CA VAL A 220 8.02 1.36 6.50
C VAL A 220 8.65 0.10 7.07
N GLY A 221 8.55 -0.09 8.39
CA GLY A 221 8.89 -1.35 9.04
C GLY A 221 7.68 -2.28 9.10
N GLU A 222 7.87 -3.54 8.74
CA GLU A 222 6.80 -4.54 8.76
C GLU A 222 7.18 -5.75 9.61
N SER A 223 6.22 -6.33 10.30
CA SER A 223 6.38 -7.48 11.20
C SER A 223 7.26 -7.23 12.44
N GLY A 224 6.82 -7.75 13.57
CA GLY A 224 7.63 -7.85 14.79
C GLY A 224 7.52 -6.69 15.77
N PHE A 225 6.94 -5.57 15.42
CA PHE A 225 6.72 -4.45 16.33
C PHE A 225 5.49 -4.72 17.20
N LEU A 226 5.71 -5.16 18.44
CA LEU A 226 4.66 -5.65 19.34
C LEU A 226 4.52 -4.85 20.62
N THR A 227 5.59 -4.16 21.05
CA THR A 227 5.68 -3.48 22.33
C THR A 227 5.97 -1.98 22.17
N LYS A 228 5.82 -1.22 23.24
CA LYS A 228 6.19 0.21 23.24
C LYS A 228 7.68 0.40 23.02
N GLU A 229 8.51 -0.50 23.54
CA GLU A 229 9.95 -0.51 23.36
C GLU A 229 10.31 -0.70 21.87
N ASP A 230 9.57 -1.57 21.16
CA ASP A 230 9.74 -1.73 19.71
C ASP A 230 9.38 -0.45 18.94
N LEU A 231 8.35 0.29 19.37
CA LEU A 231 7.99 1.58 18.77
C LEU A 231 9.09 2.64 19.01
N GLU A 232 9.64 2.70 20.21
CA GLU A 232 10.76 3.62 20.50
C GLU A 232 12.02 3.23 19.71
N TYR A 233 12.29 1.92 19.56
CA TYR A 233 13.35 1.45 18.68
C TYR A 233 13.11 1.88 17.22
N ALA A 234 11.92 1.64 16.66
CA ALA A 234 11.56 2.05 15.32
C ALA A 234 11.75 3.56 15.10
N LYS A 235 11.34 4.37 16.08
CA LYS A 235 11.56 5.82 16.09
C LYS A 235 13.04 6.19 16.08
N SER A 236 13.86 5.48 16.86
CA SER A 236 15.29 5.73 16.96
C SER A 236 16.06 5.43 15.67
N ILE A 237 15.55 4.52 14.83
CA ILE A 237 16.17 4.16 13.55
C ILE A 237 15.61 4.97 12.36
N GLY A 238 14.62 5.83 12.60
CA GLY A 238 14.13 6.79 11.61
C GLY A 238 13.19 6.21 10.56
N VAL A 239 12.33 5.22 10.88
CA VAL A 239 11.23 4.82 10.02
C VAL A 239 10.07 5.81 10.08
N ASP A 240 9.39 6.03 8.97
CA ASP A 240 8.24 6.93 8.87
C ASP A 240 6.94 6.22 9.26
N GLY A 241 6.85 4.92 8.97
CA GLY A 241 5.67 4.13 9.23
C GLY A 241 5.93 2.72 9.71
N LEU A 242 4.94 2.13 10.37
CA LEU A 242 4.94 0.74 10.77
C LEU A 242 3.66 0.05 10.33
N LEU A 243 3.77 -1.12 9.70
CA LEU A 243 2.65 -1.97 9.40
C LEU A 243 2.45 -2.97 10.54
N ILE A 244 1.38 -2.77 11.30
CA ILE A 244 1.09 -3.50 12.54
C ILE A 244 -0.29 -4.15 12.45
N GLY A 245 -0.34 -5.45 12.65
CA GLY A 245 -1.60 -6.21 12.73
C GLY A 245 -1.79 -6.85 14.10
N GLU A 246 -0.90 -7.74 14.48
CA GLU A 246 -1.05 -8.57 15.68
C GLU A 246 -1.18 -7.76 16.96
N ALA A 247 -0.29 -6.81 17.18
CA ALA A 247 -0.31 -6.00 18.42
C ALA A 247 -1.60 -5.19 18.55
N LEU A 248 -2.08 -4.60 17.45
CA LEU A 248 -3.34 -3.86 17.43
C LEU A 248 -4.56 -4.77 17.66
N MET A 249 -4.59 -5.96 17.05
CA MET A 249 -5.69 -6.92 17.21
C MET A 249 -5.76 -7.48 18.63
N ARG A 250 -4.60 -7.61 19.29
CA ARG A 250 -4.51 -8.09 20.69
C ARG A 250 -4.65 -6.96 21.73
N GLY A 251 -4.74 -5.71 21.30
CA GLY A 251 -4.81 -4.57 22.21
C GLY A 251 -3.51 -4.32 23.01
N LEU A 252 -2.36 -4.69 22.43
CA LEU A 252 -1.04 -4.49 23.05
C LEU A 252 -0.50 -3.06 22.82
N LEU A 253 -1.03 -2.36 21.83
CA LEU A 253 -0.72 -0.99 21.42
C LEU A 253 -2.01 -0.16 21.30
#